data_cd2c30de6ff1b198fc947af729c812a1
#
_entry.id   cd2c30de6ff1b198fc947af729c812a1
#
_cell.length_a   1.000
_cell.length_b   1.000
_cell.length_c   1.000
_cell.angle_alpha   90.00
_cell.angle_beta   90.00
_cell.angle_gamma   90.00
#
_symmetry.space_group_name_H-M   'P 1'
#
loop_
_entity.id
_entity.type
_entity.pdbx_description
1 polymer ?
#
loop_
_entity_poly.entity_id
_entity_poly.type
_entity_poly.pdbx_seq_one_letter_code
_entity_poly.pdbx_strand_id
1 'polypeptide(L)'
;MTQSNTHNATVLVISSQVIDGQVGIQAIAPGLRAFGLGCIGLPTTLLAAHPAAYPQAGPPAGGALPAKHITEFADWLMSAGAFEELAGVLTGYMPSVEHVEATADVIDLLRAQKPDLPVCCDPICGDNDRLYLPREVAAALGKHLLPRAGIATPNLFELGHLTGTSPLEQTQDTARAAQKLNVPNVIVTSAPGPKGRIATLLVGDQLLRCETVAVPQVPHGMGDLFSALYMGLHLRRDKMALGIATSTMAKLAGKSANKKMLPNEQVELAKAALQETLSLPP
;
A
#
# COMPACT_ATOMS: atom_id res chain seq x y z
N MET A 1 -4.04 -31.67 -3.62
CA MET A 1 -3.85 -30.21 -3.75
C MET A 1 -5.20 -29.58 -3.57
N THR A 2 -5.52 -29.13 -2.36
CA THR A 2 -6.76 -28.42 -2.05
C THR A 2 -6.65 -27.00 -2.59
N GLN A 3 -7.40 -26.70 -3.65
CA GLN A 3 -7.67 -25.31 -4.02
C GLN A 3 -8.36 -24.66 -2.82
N SER A 4 -7.66 -23.79 -2.11
CA SER A 4 -8.27 -22.97 -1.07
C SER A 4 -9.33 -22.11 -1.74
N ASN A 5 -10.56 -22.22 -1.25
CA ASN A 5 -11.72 -21.49 -1.73
C ASN A 5 -11.54 -20.00 -1.36
N THR A 6 -10.86 -19.23 -2.21
CA THR A 6 -10.54 -17.80 -1.97
C THR A 6 -11.74 -16.87 -2.23
N HIS A 7 -12.91 -17.42 -2.56
CA HIS A 7 -14.08 -16.62 -2.96
C HIS A 7 -14.72 -15.78 -1.83
N ASN A 8 -14.34 -16.00 -0.56
CA ASN A 8 -14.86 -15.22 0.58
C ASN A 8 -13.75 -14.54 1.39
N ALA A 9 -12.46 -14.73 1.03
CA ALA A 9 -11.36 -14.14 1.78
C ALA A 9 -11.39 -12.60 1.71
N THR A 10 -11.19 -11.93 2.86
CA THR A 10 -11.23 -10.48 2.97
C THR A 10 -9.89 -9.92 3.44
N VAL A 11 -9.62 -8.67 3.11
CA VAL A 11 -8.49 -7.89 3.64
C VAL A 11 -9.04 -6.70 4.41
N LEU A 12 -8.59 -6.53 5.64
CA LEU A 12 -8.84 -5.32 6.41
C LEU A 12 -7.92 -4.23 5.90
N VAL A 13 -8.48 -3.10 5.49
CA VAL A 13 -7.74 -1.95 4.98
C VAL A 13 -7.95 -0.77 5.92
N ILE A 14 -6.86 -0.28 6.53
CA ILE A 14 -6.88 0.89 7.42
C ILE A 14 -6.10 1.99 6.71
N SER A 15 -6.81 2.95 6.11
CA SER A 15 -6.21 4.02 5.29
C SER A 15 -7.19 5.18 5.11
N SER A 16 -6.79 6.21 4.38
CA SER A 16 -7.67 7.33 4.03
C SER A 16 -8.81 6.92 3.12
N GLN A 17 -9.91 7.67 3.17
CA GLN A 17 -11.06 7.58 2.28
C GLN A 17 -11.33 8.94 1.66
N VAL A 18 -11.54 9.00 0.36
CA VAL A 18 -12.03 10.17 -0.35
C VAL A 18 -13.38 9.86 -1.00
N ILE A 19 -14.25 10.90 -1.14
CA ILE A 19 -15.52 10.75 -1.82
C ILE A 19 -15.30 10.74 -3.34
N ASP A 20 -14.47 11.67 -3.82
CA ASP A 20 -14.10 11.75 -5.24
C ASP A 20 -12.60 11.54 -5.42
N GLY A 21 -12.25 10.56 -6.27
CA GLY A 21 -10.88 10.19 -6.59
C GLY A 21 -10.52 8.75 -6.22
N GLN A 22 -9.34 8.32 -6.66
CA GLN A 22 -8.83 6.96 -6.49
C GLN A 22 -7.53 7.01 -5.67
N VAL A 23 -7.65 7.24 -4.36
CA VAL A 23 -6.57 7.17 -3.36
C VAL A 23 -7.06 6.44 -2.12
N GLY A 24 -6.16 5.95 -1.31
CA GLY A 24 -6.48 5.23 -0.09
C GLY A 24 -7.41 4.03 -0.36
N ILE A 25 -8.44 3.85 0.44
CA ILE A 25 -9.39 2.73 0.32
C ILE A 25 -10.03 2.67 -1.07
N GLN A 26 -10.29 3.82 -1.72
CA GLN A 26 -10.87 3.87 -3.07
C GLN A 26 -9.96 3.29 -4.16
N ALA A 27 -8.65 3.37 -4.01
CA ALA A 27 -7.69 2.72 -4.92
C ALA A 27 -7.41 1.27 -4.49
N ILE A 28 -7.32 1.01 -3.19
CA ILE A 28 -6.96 -0.30 -2.63
C ILE A 28 -8.07 -1.34 -2.89
N ALA A 29 -9.33 -1.01 -2.58
CA ALA A 29 -10.43 -1.96 -2.65
C ALA A 29 -10.64 -2.56 -4.05
N PRO A 30 -10.65 -1.79 -5.16
CA PRO A 30 -10.70 -2.36 -6.51
C PRO A 30 -9.49 -3.23 -6.84
N GLY A 31 -8.27 -2.85 -6.37
CA GLY A 31 -7.06 -3.65 -6.54
C GLY A 31 -7.19 -5.03 -5.90
N LEU A 32 -7.69 -5.12 -4.68
CA LEU A 32 -7.96 -6.40 -4.00
C LEU A 32 -9.07 -7.21 -4.69
N ARG A 33 -10.15 -6.55 -5.12
CA ARG A 33 -11.25 -7.21 -5.83
C ARG A 33 -10.81 -7.83 -7.15
N ALA A 34 -9.75 -7.33 -7.80
CA ALA A 34 -9.17 -7.95 -8.99
C ALA A 34 -8.68 -9.39 -8.73
N PHE A 35 -8.41 -9.74 -7.48
CA PHE A 35 -8.03 -11.08 -7.03
C PHE A 35 -9.19 -11.86 -6.41
N GLY A 36 -10.43 -11.37 -6.45
CA GLY A 36 -11.58 -11.97 -5.79
C GLY A 36 -11.57 -11.80 -4.27
N LEU A 37 -10.74 -10.89 -3.74
CA LEU A 37 -10.67 -10.58 -2.32
C LEU A 37 -11.71 -9.52 -1.94
N GLY A 38 -12.41 -9.73 -0.83
CA GLY A 38 -13.23 -8.71 -0.19
C GLY A 38 -12.34 -7.62 0.45
N CYS A 39 -12.93 -6.45 0.67
CA CYS A 39 -12.27 -5.35 1.37
C CYS A 39 -13.18 -4.85 2.49
N ILE A 40 -12.66 -4.90 3.72
CA ILE A 40 -13.26 -4.24 4.89
C ILE A 40 -12.44 -2.97 5.13
N GLY A 41 -13.02 -1.79 4.91
CA GLY A 41 -12.29 -0.52 5.02
C GLY A 41 -12.58 0.18 6.34
N LEU A 42 -11.54 0.50 7.10
CA LEU A 42 -11.58 1.41 8.26
C LEU A 42 -10.93 2.74 7.86
N PRO A 43 -11.71 3.80 7.64
CA PRO A 43 -11.16 5.07 7.21
C PRO A 43 -10.48 5.81 8.38
N THR A 44 -9.24 6.25 8.17
CA THR A 44 -8.50 7.12 9.09
C THR A 44 -8.82 8.59 8.87
N THR A 45 -9.19 8.92 7.64
CA THR A 45 -9.49 10.28 7.16
C THR A 45 -10.62 10.17 6.15
N LEU A 46 -11.58 11.09 6.21
CA LEU A 46 -12.63 11.23 5.21
C LEU A 46 -12.59 12.63 4.63
N LEU A 47 -12.31 12.74 3.34
CA LEU A 47 -12.24 13.99 2.59
C LEU A 47 -13.18 13.97 1.38
N ALA A 48 -13.68 15.16 1.01
CA ALA A 48 -14.45 15.31 -0.24
C ALA A 48 -13.65 14.86 -1.47
N ALA A 49 -12.34 15.19 -1.51
CA ALA A 49 -11.41 14.77 -2.55
C ALA A 49 -9.97 14.80 -2.05
N HIS A 50 -9.03 14.25 -2.81
CA HIS A 50 -7.60 14.44 -2.53
C HIS A 50 -7.21 15.93 -2.71
N PRO A 51 -6.36 16.51 -1.82
CA PRO A 51 -6.00 17.93 -1.90
C PRO A 51 -5.46 18.41 -3.26
N ALA A 52 -4.79 17.54 -4.02
CA ALA A 52 -4.28 17.86 -5.35
C ALA A 52 -5.33 17.77 -6.48
N ALA A 53 -6.52 17.24 -6.22
CA ALA A 53 -7.54 17.03 -7.27
C ALA A 53 -8.09 18.36 -7.78
N TYR A 54 -8.43 19.25 -6.85
CA TYR A 54 -9.07 20.54 -7.14
C TYR A 54 -8.30 21.71 -6.52
N PRO A 55 -7.07 22.01 -6.99
CA PRO A 55 -6.21 23.01 -6.33
C PRO A 55 -6.80 24.43 -6.32
N GLN A 56 -7.76 24.72 -7.22
CA GLN A 56 -8.42 26.02 -7.29
C GLN A 56 -9.56 26.16 -6.26
N ALA A 57 -10.07 25.05 -5.72
CA ALA A 57 -11.16 25.05 -4.74
C ALA A 57 -10.68 25.25 -3.29
N GLY A 58 -9.36 25.29 -3.08
CA GLY A 58 -8.77 25.32 -1.75
C GLY A 58 -8.77 23.94 -1.07
N PRO A 59 -8.56 23.87 0.25
CA PRO A 59 -8.55 22.62 1.00
C PRO A 59 -9.89 21.89 0.87
N PRO A 60 -9.89 20.57 0.67
CA PRO A 60 -11.12 19.78 0.61
C PRO A 60 -11.84 19.77 1.95
N ALA A 61 -13.16 19.71 1.92
CA ALA A 61 -13.97 19.49 3.11
C ALA A 61 -13.70 18.10 3.71
N GLY A 62 -13.86 17.99 5.03
CA GLY A 62 -13.59 16.78 5.79
C GLY A 62 -12.30 16.86 6.61
N GLY A 63 -11.78 15.73 7.04
CA GLY A 63 -10.57 15.68 7.89
C GLY A 63 -10.29 14.29 8.44
N ALA A 64 -9.36 14.23 9.39
CA ALA A 64 -9.08 13.03 10.15
C ALA A 64 -10.31 12.62 10.97
N LEU A 65 -10.63 11.34 10.97
CA LEU A 65 -11.63 10.79 11.87
C LEU A 65 -11.00 10.57 13.26
N PRO A 66 -11.79 10.50 14.36
CA PRO A 66 -11.24 10.17 15.66
C PRO A 66 -10.50 8.81 15.63
N ALA A 67 -9.25 8.78 16.12
CA ALA A 67 -8.42 7.54 16.10
C ALA A 67 -9.09 6.37 16.82
N LYS A 68 -9.87 6.64 17.90
CA LYS A 68 -10.64 5.62 18.63
C LYS A 68 -11.64 4.85 17.76
N HIS A 69 -12.10 5.42 16.65
CA HIS A 69 -13.02 4.72 15.74
C HIS A 69 -12.35 3.47 15.11
N ILE A 70 -11.00 3.46 14.98
CA ILE A 70 -10.28 2.31 14.44
C ILE A 70 -10.49 1.10 15.36
N THR A 71 -10.29 1.28 16.68
CA THR A 71 -10.50 0.21 17.66
C THR A 71 -11.97 -0.11 17.88
N GLU A 72 -12.82 0.91 18.05
CA GLU A 72 -14.28 0.72 18.27
C GLU A 72 -14.93 -0.06 17.13
N PHE A 73 -14.61 0.27 15.88
CA PHE A 73 -15.16 -0.44 14.71
C PHE A 73 -14.57 -1.84 14.55
N ALA A 74 -13.25 -1.99 14.79
CA ALA A 74 -12.63 -3.30 14.75
C ALA A 74 -13.21 -4.26 15.79
N ASP A 75 -13.42 -3.79 17.01
CA ASP A 75 -14.03 -4.58 18.10
C ASP A 75 -15.46 -5.02 17.76
N TRP A 76 -16.25 -4.08 17.22
CA TRP A 76 -17.62 -4.40 16.80
C TRP A 76 -17.63 -5.41 15.64
N LEU A 77 -16.81 -5.19 14.61
CA LEU A 77 -16.69 -6.10 13.46
C LEU A 77 -16.20 -7.49 13.88
N MET A 78 -15.27 -7.56 14.82
CA MET A 78 -14.79 -8.82 15.38
C MET A 78 -15.93 -9.55 16.13
N SER A 79 -16.67 -8.85 16.98
CA SER A 79 -17.79 -9.42 17.71
C SER A 79 -18.93 -9.89 16.79
N ALA A 80 -19.07 -9.26 15.64
CA ALA A 80 -20.05 -9.62 14.60
C ALA A 80 -19.59 -10.77 13.68
N GLY A 81 -18.36 -11.30 13.86
CA GLY A 81 -17.82 -12.38 13.02
C GLY A 81 -17.29 -11.91 11.65
N ALA A 82 -17.19 -10.59 11.41
CA ALA A 82 -16.78 -10.06 10.11
C ALA A 82 -15.32 -10.43 9.72
N PHE A 83 -14.52 -10.87 10.69
CA PHE A 83 -13.11 -11.26 10.49
C PHE A 83 -12.88 -12.77 10.42
N GLU A 84 -13.93 -13.59 10.33
CA GLU A 84 -13.78 -15.05 10.20
C GLU A 84 -12.93 -15.41 8.98
N GLU A 85 -13.23 -14.81 7.83
CA GLU A 85 -12.53 -15.02 6.55
C GLU A 85 -11.42 -13.98 6.29
N LEU A 86 -10.89 -13.35 7.36
CA LEU A 86 -9.82 -12.37 7.22
C LEU A 86 -8.51 -13.05 6.80
N ALA A 87 -8.02 -12.66 5.62
CA ALA A 87 -6.81 -13.18 5.00
C ALA A 87 -5.57 -12.28 5.19
N GLY A 88 -5.77 -11.02 5.58
CA GLY A 88 -4.68 -10.10 5.82
C GLY A 88 -5.12 -8.70 6.19
N VAL A 89 -4.14 -7.88 6.55
CA VAL A 89 -4.31 -6.44 6.86
C VAL A 89 -3.42 -5.63 5.94
N LEU A 90 -3.95 -4.54 5.39
CA LEU A 90 -3.19 -3.54 4.65
C LEU A 90 -3.37 -2.18 5.33
N THR A 91 -2.28 -1.55 5.75
CA THR A 91 -2.29 -0.20 6.33
C THR A 91 -1.72 0.80 5.35
N GLY A 92 -2.30 1.99 5.28
CA GLY A 92 -1.84 3.10 4.44
C GLY A 92 -1.74 4.39 5.22
N TYR A 93 -2.35 5.47 4.74
CA TYR A 93 -2.25 6.80 5.32
C TYR A 93 -2.79 6.90 6.75
N MET A 94 -1.95 7.44 7.65
CA MET A 94 -2.26 7.69 9.06
C MET A 94 -2.08 9.18 9.38
N PRO A 95 -3.14 9.91 9.75
CA PRO A 95 -3.04 11.38 9.94
C PRO A 95 -2.36 11.82 11.25
N SER A 96 -2.25 10.93 12.25
CA SER A 96 -1.62 11.24 13.55
C SER A 96 -0.99 10.02 14.22
N VAL A 97 -0.22 10.24 15.28
CA VAL A 97 0.40 9.20 16.08
C VAL A 97 -0.65 8.28 16.70
N GLU A 98 -1.76 8.84 17.19
CA GLU A 98 -2.86 8.07 17.80
C GLU A 98 -3.50 7.10 16.80
N HIS A 99 -3.58 7.46 15.51
CA HIS A 99 -4.06 6.52 14.47
C HIS A 99 -3.09 5.38 14.24
N VAL A 100 -1.78 5.66 14.27
CA VAL A 100 -0.74 4.64 14.17
C VAL A 100 -0.83 3.66 15.33
N GLU A 101 -0.97 4.17 16.56
CA GLU A 101 -1.08 3.36 17.78
C GLU A 101 -2.36 2.52 17.78
N ALA A 102 -3.53 3.13 17.51
CA ALA A 102 -4.79 2.42 17.39
C ALA A 102 -4.76 1.31 16.32
N THR A 103 -4.08 1.56 15.21
CA THR A 103 -3.90 0.55 14.16
C THR A 103 -3.00 -0.59 14.62
N ALA A 104 -1.94 -0.29 15.36
CA ALA A 104 -1.06 -1.30 15.95
C ALA A 104 -1.82 -2.21 16.94
N ASP A 105 -2.68 -1.62 17.80
CA ASP A 105 -3.50 -2.35 18.76
C ASP A 105 -4.48 -3.30 18.04
N VAL A 106 -5.12 -2.84 16.95
CA VAL A 106 -6.00 -3.70 16.14
C VAL A 106 -5.23 -4.86 15.50
N ILE A 107 -4.02 -4.62 14.98
CA ILE A 107 -3.20 -5.70 14.43
C ILE A 107 -2.84 -6.72 15.50
N ASP A 108 -2.45 -6.29 16.68
CA ASP A 108 -2.10 -7.18 17.81
C ASP A 108 -3.33 -8.00 18.26
N LEU A 109 -4.49 -7.37 18.35
CA LEU A 109 -5.76 -8.03 18.67
C LEU A 109 -6.13 -9.12 17.64
N LEU A 110 -5.99 -8.82 16.35
CA LEU A 110 -6.25 -9.78 15.28
C LEU A 110 -5.25 -10.94 15.30
N ARG A 111 -3.97 -10.67 15.56
CA ARG A 111 -2.94 -11.70 15.65
C ARG A 111 -3.04 -12.57 16.89
N ALA A 112 -3.65 -12.10 17.95
CA ALA A 112 -3.96 -12.95 19.09
C ALA A 112 -4.86 -14.12 18.72
N GLN A 113 -5.71 -13.94 17.68
CA GLN A 113 -6.59 -14.99 17.16
C GLN A 113 -6.02 -15.68 15.91
N LYS A 114 -5.28 -14.96 15.09
CA LYS A 114 -4.66 -15.42 13.82
C LYS A 114 -3.17 -15.05 13.81
N PRO A 115 -2.29 -15.82 14.49
CA PRO A 115 -0.87 -15.45 14.66
C PRO A 115 -0.11 -15.20 13.36
N ASP A 116 -0.43 -15.97 12.31
CA ASP A 116 0.23 -15.88 10.99
C ASP A 116 -0.47 -14.90 10.04
N LEU A 117 -1.36 -14.02 10.54
CA LEU A 117 -2.07 -13.07 9.70
C LEU A 117 -1.09 -12.13 8.97
N PRO A 118 -1.05 -12.16 7.62
CA PRO A 118 -0.20 -11.27 6.85
C PRO A 118 -0.57 -9.80 7.06
N VAL A 119 0.44 -8.96 7.30
CA VAL A 119 0.28 -7.50 7.42
C VAL A 119 1.18 -6.83 6.39
N CYS A 120 0.58 -6.05 5.51
CA CYS A 120 1.27 -5.17 4.57
C CYS A 120 1.17 -3.73 5.09
N CYS A 121 2.31 -3.09 5.35
CA CYS A 121 2.38 -1.69 5.74
C CYS A 121 2.86 -0.86 4.56
N ASP A 122 2.01 0.00 4.05
CA ASP A 122 2.40 1.10 3.17
C ASP A 122 2.68 2.32 4.06
N PRO A 123 3.96 2.65 4.31
CA PRO A 123 4.32 3.64 5.32
C PRO A 123 4.24 5.07 4.76
N ILE A 124 3.08 5.42 4.23
CA ILE A 124 2.84 6.69 3.55
C ILE A 124 3.20 7.85 4.47
N CYS A 125 4.31 8.53 4.18
CA CYS A 125 4.71 9.71 4.92
C CYS A 125 5.23 10.85 4.02
N GLY A 126 5.57 10.59 2.78
CA GLY A 126 6.07 11.63 1.88
C GLY A 126 6.45 11.14 0.49
N ASP A 127 6.78 12.07 -0.38
CA ASP A 127 7.29 11.84 -1.73
C ASP A 127 7.98 13.10 -2.24
N ASN A 128 8.82 12.97 -3.29
CA ASN A 128 9.50 14.11 -3.94
C ASN A 128 10.19 15.05 -2.92
N ASP A 129 10.97 14.48 -2.02
CA ASP A 129 11.74 15.17 -0.98
C ASP A 129 10.90 15.97 0.03
N ARG A 130 9.60 15.67 0.11
CA ARG A 130 8.68 16.35 1.01
C ARG A 130 7.85 15.37 1.85
N LEU A 131 7.84 15.60 3.17
CA LEU A 131 6.89 14.94 4.07
C LEU A 131 5.47 15.50 3.88
N TYR A 132 4.48 14.61 3.89
CA TYR A 132 3.05 14.96 3.94
C TYR A 132 2.54 15.05 5.36
N LEU A 133 3.26 14.41 6.29
CA LEU A 133 2.91 14.21 7.68
C LEU A 133 3.94 14.86 8.60
N PRO A 134 3.55 15.22 9.84
CA PRO A 134 4.50 15.56 10.89
C PRO A 134 5.54 14.47 11.11
N ARG A 135 6.77 14.85 11.46
CA ARG A 135 7.89 13.90 11.64
C ARG A 135 7.60 12.84 12.70
N GLU A 136 6.86 13.21 13.74
CA GLU A 136 6.46 12.30 14.81
C GLU A 136 5.54 11.17 14.31
N VAL A 137 4.70 11.42 13.30
CA VAL A 137 3.87 10.39 12.69
C VAL A 137 4.71 9.42 11.88
N ALA A 138 5.66 9.92 11.07
CA ALA A 138 6.60 9.08 10.34
C ALA A 138 7.46 8.21 11.29
N ALA A 139 7.91 8.79 12.42
CA ALA A 139 8.62 8.05 13.46
C ALA A 139 7.73 6.97 14.10
N ALA A 140 6.45 7.27 14.35
CA ALA A 140 5.48 6.32 14.90
C ALA A 140 5.22 5.14 13.93
N LEU A 141 5.13 5.38 12.62
CA LEU A 141 5.03 4.31 11.61
C LEU A 141 6.21 3.33 11.75
N GLY A 142 7.44 3.87 11.84
CA GLY A 142 8.65 3.07 12.04
C GLY A 142 8.67 2.29 13.34
N LYS A 143 8.15 2.90 14.42
CA LYS A 143 8.16 2.32 15.78
C LYS A 143 7.04 1.29 16.00
N HIS A 144 5.85 1.51 15.45
CA HIS A 144 4.66 0.74 15.83
C HIS A 144 4.13 -0.15 14.70
N LEU A 145 4.13 0.26 13.41
CA LEU A 145 3.57 -0.54 12.33
C LEU A 145 4.60 -1.41 11.62
N LEU A 146 5.78 -0.89 11.29
CA LEU A 146 6.80 -1.68 10.59
C LEU A 146 7.23 -2.94 11.35
N PRO A 147 7.40 -2.95 12.69
CA PRO A 147 7.71 -4.18 13.42
C PRO A 147 6.60 -5.24 13.38
N ARG A 148 5.38 -4.85 13.04
CA ARG A 148 4.23 -5.73 12.87
C ARG A 148 4.00 -6.16 11.44
N ALA A 149 4.73 -5.58 10.48
CA ALA A 149 4.57 -5.87 9.06
C ALA A 149 5.40 -7.09 8.65
N GLY A 150 4.80 -7.98 7.87
CA GLY A 150 5.52 -9.00 7.09
C GLY A 150 5.95 -8.46 5.72
N ILE A 151 5.29 -7.39 5.27
CA ILE A 151 5.53 -6.70 4.01
C ILE A 151 5.50 -5.19 4.27
N ALA A 152 6.46 -4.45 3.70
CA ALA A 152 6.42 -2.99 3.66
C ALA A 152 6.63 -2.50 2.22
N THR A 153 5.92 -1.42 1.83
CA THR A 153 5.94 -0.89 0.44
C THR A 153 6.39 0.57 0.36
N PRO A 154 7.49 0.97 1.02
CA PRO A 154 7.94 2.35 0.96
C PRO A 154 8.36 2.76 -0.45
N ASN A 155 8.12 4.03 -0.81
CA ASN A 155 8.85 4.65 -1.90
C ASN A 155 10.29 4.98 -1.47
N LEU A 156 11.13 5.43 -2.43
CA LEU A 156 12.55 5.70 -2.13
C LEU A 156 12.73 6.82 -1.10
N PHE A 157 11.90 7.86 -1.12
CA PHE A 157 11.94 8.96 -0.15
C PHE A 157 11.56 8.48 1.25
N GLU A 158 10.47 7.73 1.37
CA GLU A 158 10.00 7.14 2.63
C GLU A 158 11.06 6.23 3.23
N LEU A 159 11.66 5.36 2.41
CA LEU A 159 12.75 4.50 2.85
C LEU A 159 13.91 5.31 3.44
N GLY A 160 14.36 6.34 2.72
CA GLY A 160 15.43 7.23 3.17
C GLY A 160 15.10 7.91 4.48
N HIS A 161 13.87 8.43 4.60
CA HIS A 161 13.39 9.10 5.80
C HIS A 161 13.30 8.17 7.01
N LEU A 162 12.65 7.01 6.84
CA LEU A 162 12.44 6.02 7.92
C LEU A 162 13.74 5.40 8.42
N THR A 163 14.76 5.32 7.58
CA THR A 163 16.08 4.71 7.93
C THR A 163 17.16 5.72 8.26
N GLY A 164 16.89 7.01 8.07
CA GLY A 164 17.90 8.06 8.19
C GLY A 164 19.03 7.91 7.16
N THR A 165 18.77 7.29 6.01
CA THR A 165 19.78 7.00 4.99
C THR A 165 19.54 7.83 3.73
N SER A 166 20.50 8.69 3.38
CA SER A 166 20.47 9.51 2.15
C SER A 166 21.89 9.88 1.77
N PRO A 167 22.26 9.95 0.50
CA PRO A 167 21.43 9.63 -0.68
C PRO A 167 21.29 8.11 -0.93
N LEU A 168 20.24 7.71 -1.64
CA LEU A 168 19.98 6.34 -2.09
C LEU A 168 20.09 6.27 -3.62
N GLU A 169 21.30 6.35 -4.14
CA GLU A 169 21.56 6.49 -5.58
C GLU A 169 21.77 5.16 -6.31
N GLN A 170 22.07 4.11 -5.55
CA GLN A 170 22.35 2.78 -6.10
C GLN A 170 21.43 1.71 -5.50
N THR A 171 21.25 0.62 -6.25
CA THR A 171 20.48 -0.54 -5.80
C THR A 171 20.99 -1.11 -4.47
N GLN A 172 22.31 -1.18 -4.31
CA GLN A 172 22.93 -1.73 -3.09
C GLN A 172 22.67 -0.84 -1.87
N ASP A 173 22.71 0.49 -2.04
CA ASP A 173 22.43 1.43 -0.94
C ASP A 173 20.96 1.34 -0.53
N THR A 174 20.06 1.26 -1.52
CA THR A 174 18.64 1.06 -1.32
C THR A 174 18.36 -0.27 -0.60
N ALA A 175 19.02 -1.36 -1.01
CA ALA A 175 18.84 -2.67 -0.36
C ALA A 175 19.34 -2.66 1.09
N ARG A 176 20.51 -2.05 1.37
CA ARG A 176 21.02 -1.91 2.74
C ARG A 176 20.11 -1.04 3.62
N ALA A 177 19.55 0.03 3.05
CA ALA A 177 18.58 0.85 3.77
C ALA A 177 17.30 0.05 4.08
N ALA A 178 16.77 -0.69 3.10
CA ALA A 178 15.59 -1.53 3.29
C ALA A 178 15.78 -2.57 4.41
N GLN A 179 16.95 -3.19 4.51
CA GLN A 179 17.28 -4.13 5.58
C GLN A 179 17.20 -3.51 6.98
N LYS A 180 17.47 -2.20 7.13
CA LYS A 180 17.37 -1.49 8.41
C LYS A 180 15.93 -1.39 8.94
N LEU A 181 14.91 -1.52 8.07
CA LEU A 181 13.51 -1.53 8.51
C LEU A 181 13.14 -2.79 9.30
N ASN A 182 13.97 -3.84 9.20
CA ASN A 182 13.77 -5.11 9.88
C ASN A 182 12.39 -5.74 9.60
N VAL A 183 11.90 -5.57 8.36
CA VAL A 183 10.67 -6.17 7.84
C VAL A 183 11.06 -7.32 6.91
N PRO A 184 10.43 -8.51 7.01
CA PRO A 184 10.80 -9.67 6.19
C PRO A 184 10.82 -9.43 4.68
N ASN A 185 9.88 -8.64 4.16
CA ASN A 185 9.79 -8.30 2.74
C ASN A 185 9.60 -6.80 2.58
N VAL A 186 10.62 -6.09 2.14
CA VAL A 186 10.53 -4.65 1.83
C VAL A 186 10.50 -4.46 0.33
N ILE A 187 9.41 -3.90 -0.18
CA ILE A 187 9.26 -3.59 -1.60
C ILE A 187 9.48 -2.09 -1.79
N VAL A 188 10.65 -1.71 -2.27
CA VAL A 188 10.98 -0.31 -2.50
C VAL A 188 10.54 0.09 -3.89
N THR A 189 9.56 0.99 -3.96
CA THR A 189 9.09 1.56 -5.23
C THR A 189 9.93 2.78 -5.61
N SER A 190 9.99 3.10 -6.89
CA SER A 190 10.74 4.25 -7.45
C SER A 190 12.23 4.26 -7.09
N ALA A 191 12.83 3.07 -6.89
CA ALA A 191 14.26 2.91 -6.65
C ALA A 191 15.08 3.31 -7.88
N PRO A 192 16.39 3.63 -7.70
CA PRO A 192 17.26 4.04 -8.81
C PRO A 192 17.33 2.98 -9.92
N GLY A 193 17.19 3.43 -11.16
CA GLY A 193 17.36 2.64 -12.37
C GLY A 193 18.37 3.27 -13.32
N PRO A 194 18.74 2.60 -14.43
CA PRO A 194 19.50 3.20 -15.50
C PRO A 194 18.80 4.45 -16.06
N LYS A 195 19.50 5.25 -16.86
CA LYS A 195 18.98 6.49 -17.44
C LYS A 195 17.60 6.26 -18.10
N GLY A 196 16.59 7.03 -17.66
CA GLY A 196 15.21 6.94 -18.15
C GLY A 196 14.41 5.76 -17.60
N ARG A 197 14.91 5.05 -16.60
CA ARG A 197 14.22 3.92 -15.95
C ARG A 197 14.17 4.10 -14.44
N ILE A 198 13.21 3.46 -13.84
CA ILE A 198 13.10 3.27 -12.39
C ILE A 198 13.05 1.77 -12.08
N ALA A 199 13.40 1.41 -10.88
CA ALA A 199 13.32 0.04 -10.40
C ALA A 199 12.30 -0.10 -9.27
N THR A 200 11.72 -1.30 -9.15
CA THR A 200 11.06 -1.78 -7.94
C THR A 200 11.91 -2.90 -7.39
N LEU A 201 12.30 -2.79 -6.14
CA LEU A 201 13.15 -3.78 -5.46
C LEU A 201 12.32 -4.54 -4.43
N LEU A 202 12.44 -5.86 -4.39
CA LEU A 202 12.05 -6.67 -3.24
C LEU A 202 13.32 -7.07 -2.50
N VAL A 203 13.42 -6.65 -1.26
CA VAL A 203 14.50 -6.98 -0.33
C VAL A 203 13.92 -7.88 0.76
N GLY A 204 14.31 -9.14 0.75
CA GLY A 204 13.91 -10.19 1.69
C GLY A 204 14.99 -11.27 1.70
N ASP A 205 14.60 -12.55 1.71
CA ASP A 205 15.55 -13.68 1.60
C ASP A 205 16.38 -13.60 0.32
N GLN A 206 15.83 -12.98 -0.71
CA GLN A 206 16.50 -12.69 -1.98
C GLN A 206 16.30 -11.22 -2.34
N LEU A 207 17.26 -10.66 -3.06
CA LEU A 207 17.11 -9.36 -3.70
C LEU A 207 16.58 -9.56 -5.13
N LEU A 208 15.34 -9.16 -5.36
CA LEU A 208 14.76 -9.14 -6.70
C LEU A 208 14.63 -7.70 -7.19
N ARG A 209 14.78 -7.52 -8.49
CA ARG A 209 14.71 -6.19 -9.13
C ARG A 209 13.91 -6.27 -10.42
N CYS A 210 12.92 -5.40 -10.55
CA CYS A 210 12.15 -5.18 -11.77
C CYS A 210 12.35 -3.74 -12.25
N GLU A 211 12.66 -3.55 -13.52
CA GLU A 211 12.87 -2.22 -14.10
C GLU A 211 11.76 -1.86 -15.08
N THR A 212 11.33 -0.62 -15.02
CA THR A 212 10.37 -0.04 -15.95
C THR A 212 10.84 1.31 -16.46
N VAL A 213 10.23 1.78 -17.54
CA VAL A 213 10.45 3.15 -18.03
C VAL A 213 9.94 4.14 -16.98
N ALA A 214 10.74 5.14 -16.66
CA ALA A 214 10.31 6.21 -15.78
C ALA A 214 9.26 7.07 -16.48
N VAL A 215 8.11 7.25 -15.84
CA VAL A 215 7.03 8.12 -16.33
C VAL A 215 7.01 9.36 -15.45
N PRO A 216 7.27 10.55 -16.00
CA PRO A 216 7.13 11.80 -15.27
C PRO A 216 5.68 12.01 -14.84
N GLN A 217 5.47 12.56 -13.64
CA GLN A 217 4.14 12.96 -13.17
C GLN A 217 3.08 11.85 -13.21
N VAL A 218 3.33 10.77 -12.50
CA VAL A 218 2.32 9.73 -12.25
C VAL A 218 1.20 10.26 -11.34
N PRO A 219 -0.06 9.81 -11.53
CA PRO A 219 -1.17 10.26 -10.70
C PRO A 219 -1.06 9.79 -9.24
N HIS A 220 -1.66 10.55 -8.32
CA HIS A 220 -1.86 10.10 -6.94
C HIS A 220 -2.74 8.84 -6.91
N GLY A 221 -2.50 7.96 -5.92
CA GLY A 221 -3.19 6.68 -5.76
C GLY A 221 -2.45 5.49 -6.37
N MET A 222 -1.34 5.73 -7.09
CA MET A 222 -0.52 4.64 -7.67
C MET A 222 0.14 3.78 -6.59
N GLY A 223 0.62 4.36 -5.48
CA GLY A 223 1.16 3.63 -4.34
C GLY A 223 0.11 2.74 -3.68
N ASP A 224 -1.04 3.31 -3.35
CA ASP A 224 -2.17 2.58 -2.77
C ASP A 224 -2.57 1.37 -3.62
N LEU A 225 -2.69 1.57 -4.94
CA LEU A 225 -3.02 0.48 -5.87
C LEU A 225 -1.90 -0.56 -5.95
N PHE A 226 -0.62 -0.13 -5.97
CA PHE A 226 0.52 -1.06 -5.98
C PHE A 226 0.50 -1.98 -4.76
N SER A 227 0.32 -1.40 -3.57
CA SER A 227 0.28 -2.15 -2.30
C SER A 227 -0.87 -3.15 -2.28
N ALA A 228 -2.04 -2.78 -2.83
CA ALA A 228 -3.17 -3.68 -3.00
C ALA A 228 -2.89 -4.84 -3.97
N LEU A 229 -2.29 -4.55 -5.12
CA LEU A 229 -1.94 -5.56 -6.12
C LEU A 229 -0.89 -6.52 -5.58
N TYR A 230 0.16 -6.00 -4.93
CA TYR A 230 1.19 -6.84 -4.35
C TYR A 230 0.63 -7.73 -3.22
N MET A 231 -0.22 -7.18 -2.34
CA MET A 231 -0.88 -7.95 -1.29
C MET A 231 -1.75 -9.08 -1.87
N GLY A 232 -2.53 -8.80 -2.91
CA GLY A 232 -3.35 -9.82 -3.58
C GLY A 232 -2.51 -10.96 -4.18
N LEU A 233 -1.40 -10.64 -4.83
CA LEU A 233 -0.45 -11.61 -5.38
C LEU A 233 0.26 -12.40 -4.29
N HIS A 234 0.65 -11.73 -3.20
CA HIS A 234 1.28 -12.37 -2.04
C HIS A 234 0.34 -13.40 -1.39
N LEU A 235 -0.93 -13.06 -1.18
CA LEU A 235 -1.92 -13.98 -0.62
C LEU A 235 -2.18 -15.19 -1.52
N ARG A 236 -2.00 -15.05 -2.82
CA ARG A 236 -2.01 -16.17 -3.79
C ARG A 236 -0.70 -16.96 -3.84
N ARG A 237 0.31 -16.53 -3.08
CA ARG A 237 1.67 -17.11 -3.10
C ARG A 237 2.28 -17.12 -4.51
N ASP A 238 1.99 -16.07 -5.28
CA ASP A 238 2.50 -15.94 -6.65
C ASP A 238 3.99 -15.61 -6.62
N LYS A 239 4.80 -16.48 -7.22
CA LYS A 239 6.26 -16.30 -7.27
C LYS A 239 6.68 -15.12 -8.16
N MET A 240 5.82 -14.67 -9.07
CA MET A 240 6.05 -13.54 -9.95
C MET A 240 5.43 -12.24 -9.43
N ALA A 241 5.00 -12.19 -8.16
CA ALA A 241 4.25 -11.07 -7.57
C ALA A 241 4.91 -9.70 -7.86
N LEU A 242 6.22 -9.58 -7.67
CA LEU A 242 6.94 -8.32 -7.93
C LEU A 242 6.85 -7.91 -9.41
N GLY A 243 7.12 -8.84 -10.32
CA GLY A 243 7.10 -8.60 -11.76
C GLY A 243 5.72 -8.21 -12.27
N ILE A 244 4.69 -8.94 -11.82
CA ILE A 244 3.29 -8.69 -12.22
C ILE A 244 2.82 -7.34 -11.70
N ALA A 245 3.01 -7.04 -10.41
CA ALA A 245 2.63 -5.76 -9.83
C ALA A 245 3.34 -4.60 -10.53
N THR A 246 4.67 -4.68 -10.69
CA THR A 246 5.48 -3.64 -11.32
C THR A 246 5.09 -3.41 -12.78
N SER A 247 4.89 -4.48 -13.56
CA SER A 247 4.49 -4.37 -14.98
C SER A 247 3.10 -3.78 -15.14
N THR A 248 2.16 -4.16 -14.27
CA THR A 248 0.81 -3.59 -14.25
C THR A 248 0.85 -2.09 -13.98
N MET A 249 1.60 -1.68 -12.96
CA MET A 249 1.74 -0.27 -12.61
C MET A 249 2.43 0.54 -13.70
N ALA A 250 3.44 -0.02 -14.38
CA ALA A 250 4.11 0.65 -15.49
C ALA A 250 3.17 0.92 -16.67
N LYS A 251 2.32 -0.06 -17.04
CA LYS A 251 1.27 0.12 -18.08
C LYS A 251 0.29 1.23 -17.70
N LEU A 252 -0.13 1.26 -16.43
CA LEU A 252 -1.05 2.28 -15.92
C LEU A 252 -0.41 3.67 -15.91
N ALA A 253 0.83 3.78 -15.42
CA ALA A 253 1.58 5.02 -15.41
C ALA A 253 1.69 5.62 -16.82
N GLY A 254 2.04 4.81 -17.82
CA GLY A 254 2.13 5.25 -19.21
C GLY A 254 0.79 5.78 -19.77
N LYS A 255 -0.34 5.13 -19.42
CA LYS A 255 -1.69 5.55 -19.85
C LYS A 255 -2.23 6.76 -19.07
N SER A 256 -1.71 7.01 -17.88
CA SER A 256 -2.18 8.05 -16.95
C SER A 256 -1.20 9.21 -16.81
N ALA A 257 -0.14 9.25 -17.60
CA ALA A 257 0.85 10.31 -17.58
C ALA A 257 0.17 11.69 -17.67
N ASN A 258 0.64 12.63 -16.85
CA ASN A 258 0.10 14.00 -16.72
C ASN A 258 -1.32 14.12 -16.14
N LYS A 259 -1.94 13.04 -15.67
CA LYS A 259 -3.18 13.13 -14.87
C LYS A 259 -2.82 13.32 -13.39
N LYS A 260 -3.57 14.16 -12.67
CA LYS A 260 -3.33 14.40 -11.23
C LYS A 260 -3.77 13.23 -10.35
N MET A 261 -4.89 12.62 -10.72
CA MET A 261 -5.49 11.51 -9.98
C MET A 261 -5.58 10.27 -10.86
N LEU A 262 -5.47 9.10 -10.24
CA LEU A 262 -5.72 7.83 -10.92
C LEU A 262 -7.20 7.77 -11.32
N PRO A 263 -7.54 7.67 -12.62
CA PRO A 263 -8.95 7.61 -13.05
C PRO A 263 -9.58 6.25 -12.74
N ASN A 264 -10.90 6.21 -12.54
CA ASN A 264 -11.66 4.99 -12.29
C ASN A 264 -11.43 3.92 -13.37
N GLU A 265 -11.41 4.33 -14.64
CA GLU A 265 -11.16 3.46 -15.79
C GLU A 265 -9.80 2.75 -15.73
N GLN A 266 -8.80 3.39 -15.12
CA GLN A 266 -7.46 2.80 -14.99
C GLN A 266 -7.43 1.66 -13.98
N VAL A 267 -8.27 1.69 -12.97
CA VAL A 267 -8.42 0.58 -12.02
C VAL A 267 -9.06 -0.63 -12.71
N GLU A 268 -10.06 -0.42 -13.57
CA GLU A 268 -10.64 -1.51 -14.36
C GLU A 268 -9.65 -2.05 -15.40
N LEU A 269 -8.83 -1.19 -16.02
CA LEU A 269 -7.74 -1.61 -16.88
C LEU A 269 -6.66 -2.40 -16.16
N ALA A 270 -6.38 -2.06 -14.87
CA ALA A 270 -5.47 -2.85 -14.04
C ALA A 270 -6.02 -4.26 -13.79
N LYS A 271 -7.30 -4.38 -13.50
CA LYS A 271 -7.98 -5.68 -13.36
C LYS A 271 -7.86 -6.51 -14.64
N ALA A 272 -8.14 -5.91 -15.79
CA ALA A 272 -8.05 -6.59 -17.08
C ALA A 272 -6.60 -7.04 -17.37
N ALA A 273 -5.62 -6.16 -17.15
CA ALA A 273 -4.20 -6.48 -17.35
C ALA A 273 -3.71 -7.60 -16.41
N LEU A 274 -4.19 -7.62 -15.16
CA LEU A 274 -3.91 -8.68 -14.20
C LEU A 274 -4.54 -10.01 -14.63
N GLN A 275 -5.82 -10.00 -15.01
CA GLN A 275 -6.52 -11.19 -15.46
C GLN A 275 -5.83 -11.80 -16.68
N GLU A 276 -5.44 -10.97 -17.63
CA GLU A 276 -4.69 -11.39 -18.83
C GLU A 276 -3.33 -12.01 -18.44
N THR A 277 -2.59 -11.36 -17.53
CA THR A 277 -1.27 -11.84 -17.10
C THR A 277 -1.38 -13.14 -16.29
N LEU A 278 -2.39 -13.27 -15.44
CA LEU A 278 -2.62 -14.48 -14.62
C LEU A 278 -3.18 -15.66 -15.43
N SER A 279 -3.75 -15.41 -16.61
CA SER A 279 -4.27 -16.45 -17.51
C SER A 279 -3.22 -17.01 -18.48
N LEU A 280 -2.04 -16.37 -18.58
CA LEU A 280 -0.94 -16.88 -19.40
C LEU A 280 -0.39 -18.15 -18.75
N PRO A 281 -0.09 -19.21 -19.53
CA PRO A 281 0.58 -20.39 -19.02
C PRO A 281 1.97 -20.02 -18.47
N PRO A 282 2.45 -20.72 -17.42
CA PRO A 282 3.74 -20.47 -16.79
C PRO A 282 4.93 -20.69 -17.74
#